data_7d1cf24ba4e7a84d961f4822b564f707
#
_entry.id   7d1cf24ba4e7a84d961f4822b564f707
#
_cell.length_a   1.000
_cell.length_b   1.000
_cell.length_c   1.000
_cell.angle_alpha   90.00
_cell.angle_beta   90.00
_cell.angle_gamma   90.00
#
_symmetry.space_group_name_H-M   'P 1'
#
loop_
_entity.id
_entity.type
_entity.pdbx_description
1 polymer ?
#
loop_
_entity_poly.entity_id
_entity_poly.type
_entity_poly.pdbx_seq_one_letter_code
_entity_poly.pdbx_strand_id
1 'polypeptide(L)'
;MTSIKPPSTGSRGEPVRNRVIDAAERLLRDGKAEFSMRDLATEAGVSFATPFNQFGSKAAIMHALSARRIATATQRFADKPRLDDAGQRVLLAVATVVELMLEEPRVNRAVMGWLGTPGPTHGEVLAQSTALWTLAIGAGEGLVKRGQNQALPALARHLAFGFRGVLSFWTAGELPDDALAANACDMANALM
;
A
#
# COMPACT_ATOMS: atom_id res chain seq x y z
N MET A 1 46.73 6.73 -12.20
CA MET A 1 45.55 5.85 -12.36
C MET A 1 44.36 6.56 -11.71
N THR A 2 43.60 7.24 -12.52
CA THR A 2 42.46 8.09 -12.05
C THR A 2 41.20 7.23 -12.07
N SER A 3 40.65 6.93 -10.89
CA SER A 3 39.43 6.13 -10.73
C SER A 3 38.19 7.00 -11.10
N ILE A 4 37.57 6.65 -12.21
CA ILE A 4 36.31 7.27 -12.65
C ILE A 4 35.15 6.60 -11.87
N LYS A 5 34.54 7.33 -10.95
CA LYS A 5 33.31 6.93 -10.23
C LYS A 5 32.13 6.97 -11.22
N PRO A 6 31.36 5.90 -11.39
CA PRO A 6 30.17 5.95 -12.26
C PRO A 6 29.11 6.90 -11.67
N PRO A 7 28.34 7.62 -12.52
CA PRO A 7 27.32 8.52 -12.05
C PRO A 7 26.15 7.73 -11.45
N SER A 8 25.72 8.12 -10.25
CA SER A 8 24.52 7.59 -9.59
C SER A 8 23.28 8.06 -10.33
N THR A 9 22.61 7.17 -11.05
CA THR A 9 21.42 7.43 -11.89
C THR A 9 20.11 7.55 -11.10
N GLY A 10 20.14 7.62 -9.76
CA GLY A 10 18.95 7.62 -8.89
C GLY A 10 18.38 8.99 -8.49
N SER A 11 19.10 10.10 -8.64
CA SER A 11 18.78 11.29 -7.82
C SER A 11 18.04 12.47 -8.49
N ARG A 12 17.93 12.52 -9.82
CA ARG A 12 17.26 13.67 -10.50
C ARG A 12 15.77 13.45 -10.82
N GLY A 13 15.32 12.22 -10.97
CA GLY A 13 13.92 11.89 -11.30
C GLY A 13 13.02 11.78 -10.08
N GLU A 14 13.56 11.40 -8.92
CA GLU A 14 12.79 11.15 -7.70
C GLU A 14 12.01 12.37 -7.17
N PRO A 15 12.56 13.59 -7.10
CA PRO A 15 11.80 14.77 -6.70
C PRO A 15 10.64 15.09 -7.65
N VAL A 16 10.82 14.87 -8.95
CA VAL A 16 9.77 15.09 -9.96
C VAL A 16 8.69 14.03 -9.86
N ARG A 17 9.09 12.77 -9.69
CA ARG A 17 8.18 11.65 -9.50
C ARG A 17 7.28 11.86 -8.28
N ASN A 18 7.85 12.25 -7.15
CA ASN A 18 7.10 12.54 -5.91
C ASN A 18 6.14 13.71 -6.09
N ARG A 19 6.54 14.81 -6.76
CA ARG A 19 5.62 15.93 -7.07
C ARG A 19 4.41 15.50 -7.86
N VAL A 20 4.58 14.61 -8.84
CA VAL A 20 3.46 14.06 -9.64
C VAL A 20 2.53 13.23 -8.77
N ILE A 21 3.06 12.38 -7.87
CA ILE A 21 2.25 11.56 -6.95
C ILE A 21 1.50 12.45 -5.96
N ASP A 22 2.16 13.50 -5.41
CA ASP A 22 1.54 14.45 -4.49
C ASP A 22 0.42 15.25 -5.16
N ALA A 23 0.61 15.62 -6.43
CA ALA A 23 -0.42 16.30 -7.22
C ALA A 23 -1.63 15.38 -7.48
N ALA A 24 -1.40 14.11 -7.80
CA ALA A 24 -2.49 13.13 -7.96
C ALA A 24 -3.29 12.99 -6.65
N GLU A 25 -2.61 12.93 -5.52
CA GLU A 25 -3.25 12.85 -4.20
C GLU A 25 -4.09 14.09 -3.90
N ARG A 26 -3.60 15.31 -4.20
CA ARG A 26 -4.40 16.55 -4.06
C ARG A 26 -5.65 16.53 -4.94
N LEU A 27 -5.51 16.14 -6.21
CA LEU A 27 -6.66 16.04 -7.12
C LEU A 27 -7.72 15.06 -6.59
N LEU A 28 -7.30 13.93 -6.00
CA LEU A 28 -8.23 12.99 -5.36
C LEU A 28 -8.92 13.57 -4.13
N ARG A 29 -8.20 14.33 -3.29
CA ARG A 29 -8.78 15.05 -2.13
C ARG A 29 -9.83 16.08 -2.57
N ASP A 30 -9.58 16.76 -3.68
CA ASP A 30 -10.51 17.73 -4.29
C ASP A 30 -11.73 17.06 -4.96
N GLY A 31 -11.87 15.74 -4.89
CA GLY A 31 -12.95 14.98 -5.51
C GLY A 31 -12.82 14.79 -7.02
N LYS A 32 -11.67 15.11 -7.59
CA LYS A 32 -11.40 15.00 -9.04
C LYS A 32 -10.84 13.62 -9.38
N ALA A 33 -11.55 12.54 -9.02
CA ALA A 33 -11.07 11.16 -9.28
C ALA A 33 -10.86 10.88 -10.78
N GLU A 34 -11.59 11.57 -11.66
CA GLU A 34 -11.51 11.42 -13.11
C GLU A 34 -10.48 12.38 -13.76
N PHE A 35 -9.52 12.89 -12.99
CA PHE A 35 -8.48 13.76 -13.55
C PHE A 35 -7.74 13.13 -14.73
N SER A 36 -7.40 13.96 -15.72
CA SER A 36 -6.57 13.58 -16.86
C SER A 36 -5.08 13.73 -16.55
N MET A 37 -4.22 13.14 -17.40
CA MET A 37 -2.77 13.36 -17.30
C MET A 37 -2.38 14.83 -17.52
N ARG A 38 -3.22 15.60 -18.21
CA ARG A 38 -3.03 17.06 -18.41
C ARG A 38 -3.32 17.81 -17.11
N ASP A 39 -4.43 17.50 -16.44
CA ASP A 39 -4.78 18.11 -15.15
C ASP A 39 -3.69 17.83 -14.13
N LEU A 40 -3.17 16.59 -14.14
CA LEU A 40 -2.08 16.19 -13.27
C LEU A 40 -0.78 16.95 -13.55
N ALA A 41 -0.42 17.17 -14.82
CA ALA A 41 0.77 17.95 -15.18
C ALA A 41 0.63 19.41 -14.70
N THR A 42 -0.55 20.00 -14.87
CA THR A 42 -0.88 21.35 -14.40
C THR A 42 -0.79 21.44 -12.88
N GLU A 43 -1.42 20.50 -12.16
CA GLU A 43 -1.41 20.45 -10.69
C GLU A 43 0.01 20.23 -10.13
N ALA A 44 0.82 19.41 -10.81
CA ALA A 44 2.20 19.14 -10.42
C ALA A 44 3.19 20.26 -10.77
N GLY A 45 2.77 21.26 -11.57
CA GLY A 45 3.64 22.33 -12.07
C GLY A 45 4.77 21.78 -12.95
N VAL A 46 4.45 20.82 -13.84
CA VAL A 46 5.41 20.18 -14.77
C VAL A 46 4.90 20.24 -16.21
N SER A 47 5.78 19.93 -17.17
CA SER A 47 5.38 19.83 -18.56
C SER A 47 4.37 18.69 -18.76
N PHE A 48 3.49 18.82 -19.76
CA PHE A 48 2.47 17.81 -20.10
C PHE A 48 3.06 16.42 -20.31
N ALA A 49 4.25 16.31 -20.90
CA ALA A 49 4.92 15.03 -21.15
C ALA A 49 5.47 14.37 -19.87
N THR A 50 5.68 15.14 -18.79
CA THR A 50 6.36 14.66 -17.59
C THR A 50 5.64 13.49 -16.89
N PRO A 51 4.32 13.54 -16.63
CA PRO A 51 3.62 12.41 -16.01
C PRO A 51 3.69 11.14 -16.87
N PHE A 52 3.58 11.27 -18.21
CA PHE A 52 3.71 10.14 -19.12
C PHE A 52 5.13 9.56 -19.09
N ASN A 53 6.16 10.41 -19.10
CA ASN A 53 7.56 9.95 -19.07
C ASN A 53 7.92 9.26 -17.75
N GLN A 54 7.30 9.67 -16.64
CA GLN A 54 7.57 9.12 -15.32
C GLN A 54 6.76 7.86 -14.99
N PHE A 55 5.54 7.74 -15.51
CA PHE A 55 4.61 6.68 -15.10
C PHE A 55 3.97 5.93 -16.27
N GLY A 56 3.94 6.50 -17.46
CA GLY A 56 3.30 5.92 -18.63
C GLY A 56 1.77 6.00 -18.63
N SER A 57 1.12 5.84 -17.48
CA SER A 57 -0.35 5.82 -17.38
C SER A 57 -0.87 6.29 -16.02
N LYS A 58 -2.17 6.67 -15.99
CA LYS A 58 -2.88 6.97 -14.74
C LYS A 58 -2.92 5.74 -13.80
N ALA A 59 -3.11 4.55 -14.36
CA ALA A 59 -3.06 3.31 -13.58
C ALA A 59 -1.74 3.17 -12.82
N ALA A 60 -0.61 3.40 -13.47
CA ALA A 60 0.71 3.34 -12.82
C ALA A 60 0.88 4.38 -11.70
N ILE A 61 0.25 5.56 -11.82
CA ILE A 61 0.24 6.57 -10.76
C ILE A 61 -0.59 6.08 -9.56
N MET A 62 -1.76 5.48 -9.80
CA MET A 62 -2.60 4.91 -8.74
C MET A 62 -1.91 3.74 -8.04
N HIS A 63 -1.20 2.90 -8.78
CA HIS A 63 -0.35 1.85 -8.19
C HIS A 63 0.79 2.44 -7.34
N ALA A 64 1.41 3.54 -7.78
CA ALA A 64 2.43 4.23 -6.99
C ALA A 64 1.86 4.85 -5.70
N LEU A 65 0.64 5.40 -5.74
CA LEU A 65 -0.09 5.85 -4.55
C LEU A 65 -0.40 4.69 -3.59
N SER A 66 -0.82 3.54 -4.11
CA SER A 66 -1.03 2.33 -3.30
C SER A 66 0.26 1.86 -2.63
N ALA A 67 1.36 1.82 -3.38
CA ALA A 67 2.68 1.48 -2.83
C ALA A 67 3.09 2.43 -1.69
N ARG A 68 2.84 3.75 -1.86
CA ARG A 68 3.05 4.76 -0.82
C ARG A 68 2.20 4.47 0.43
N ARG A 69 0.92 4.08 0.28
CA ARG A 69 0.06 3.70 1.42
C ARG A 69 0.59 2.48 2.17
N ILE A 70 1.02 1.44 1.45
CA ILE A 70 1.61 0.25 2.07
C ILE A 70 2.90 0.62 2.82
N ALA A 71 3.78 1.42 2.22
CA ALA A 71 5.00 1.89 2.87
C ALA A 71 4.71 2.71 4.13
N THR A 72 3.73 3.62 4.07
CA THR A 72 3.29 4.41 5.23
C THR A 72 2.73 3.51 6.35
N ALA A 73 1.89 2.53 6.00
CA ALA A 73 1.35 1.58 6.97
C ALA A 73 2.47 0.74 7.61
N THR A 74 3.43 0.27 6.81
CA THR A 74 4.57 -0.51 7.29
C THR A 74 5.43 0.31 8.26
N GLN A 75 5.70 1.58 7.93
CA GLN A 75 6.45 2.47 8.81
C GLN A 75 5.71 2.75 10.11
N ARG A 76 4.42 3.11 10.04
CA ARG A 76 3.59 3.35 11.23
C ARG A 76 3.52 2.12 12.13
N PHE A 77 3.42 0.94 11.54
CA PHE A 77 3.44 -0.31 12.30
C PHE A 77 4.81 -0.55 12.95
N ALA A 78 5.90 -0.32 12.23
CA ALA A 78 7.26 -0.49 12.76
C ALA A 78 7.59 0.49 13.92
N ASP A 79 6.96 1.67 13.91
CA ASP A 79 7.13 2.68 14.97
C ASP A 79 6.29 2.38 16.23
N LYS A 80 5.37 1.40 16.18
CA LYS A 80 4.57 0.98 17.35
C LYS A 80 5.42 0.12 18.31
N PRO A 81 5.09 0.12 19.61
CA PRO A 81 5.75 -0.78 20.57
C PRO A 81 5.64 -2.24 20.13
N ARG A 82 6.75 -2.96 20.22
CA ARG A 82 6.77 -4.39 19.87
C ARG A 82 5.96 -5.20 20.89
N LEU A 83 5.04 -6.00 20.38
CA LEU A 83 4.27 -6.99 21.15
C LEU A 83 4.94 -8.36 21.01
N ASP A 84 4.89 -9.16 22.08
CA ASP A 84 5.54 -10.47 22.09
C ASP A 84 4.78 -11.52 21.29
N ASP A 85 3.44 -11.46 21.31
CA ASP A 85 2.56 -12.39 20.60
C ASP A 85 2.33 -11.97 19.15
N ALA A 86 2.52 -12.90 18.20
CA ALA A 86 2.40 -12.64 16.78
C ALA A 86 0.95 -12.36 16.36
N GLY A 87 -0.05 -12.99 16.99
CA GLY A 87 -1.46 -12.70 16.72
C GLY A 87 -1.81 -11.26 17.10
N GLN A 88 -1.33 -10.80 18.26
CA GLN A 88 -1.51 -9.40 18.67
C GLN A 88 -0.81 -8.44 17.71
N ARG A 89 0.39 -8.76 17.21
CA ARG A 89 1.08 -7.94 16.20
C ARG A 89 0.32 -7.88 14.88
N VAL A 90 -0.25 -9.00 14.42
CA VAL A 90 -1.08 -9.03 13.21
C VAL A 90 -2.32 -8.15 13.39
N LEU A 91 -3.02 -8.24 14.51
CA LEU A 91 -4.19 -7.38 14.78
C LEU A 91 -3.79 -5.89 14.88
N LEU A 92 -2.63 -5.58 15.46
CA LEU A 92 -2.08 -4.22 15.49
C LEU A 92 -1.77 -3.70 14.07
N ALA A 93 -1.22 -4.56 13.20
CA ALA A 93 -1.00 -4.20 11.79
C ALA A 93 -2.32 -3.97 11.05
N VAL A 94 -3.35 -4.82 11.29
CA VAL A 94 -4.71 -4.60 10.77
C VAL A 94 -5.24 -3.24 11.19
N ALA A 95 -5.21 -2.93 12.49
CA ALA A 95 -5.68 -1.65 13.01
C ALA A 95 -4.93 -0.47 12.36
N THR A 96 -3.60 -0.56 12.23
CA THR A 96 -2.77 0.48 11.62
C THR A 96 -3.15 0.74 10.16
N VAL A 97 -3.39 -0.32 9.37
CA VAL A 97 -3.80 -0.15 7.97
C VAL A 97 -5.23 0.40 7.87
N VAL A 98 -6.14 -0.08 8.70
CA VAL A 98 -7.53 0.42 8.74
C VAL A 98 -7.57 1.89 9.11
N GLU A 99 -6.85 2.32 10.15
CA GLU A 99 -6.70 3.73 10.53
C GLU A 99 -6.26 4.57 9.33
N LEU A 100 -5.19 4.16 8.63
CA LEU A 100 -4.69 4.85 7.44
C LEU A 100 -5.73 4.91 6.31
N MET A 101 -6.50 3.84 6.09
CA MET A 101 -7.56 3.83 5.07
C MET A 101 -8.70 4.80 5.41
N LEU A 102 -9.05 4.91 6.69
CA LEU A 102 -10.14 5.74 7.18
C LEU A 102 -9.75 7.21 7.41
N GLU A 103 -8.46 7.58 7.38
CA GLU A 103 -8.04 9.00 7.41
C GLU A 103 -8.58 9.78 6.20
N GLU A 104 -8.55 9.17 5.00
CA GLU A 104 -9.02 9.77 3.76
C GLU A 104 -9.82 8.75 2.93
N PRO A 105 -11.04 8.33 3.38
CA PRO A 105 -11.77 7.22 2.78
C PRO A 105 -12.02 7.38 1.28
N ARG A 106 -12.37 8.60 0.84
CA ARG A 106 -12.64 8.90 -0.59
C ARG A 106 -11.39 8.71 -1.45
N VAL A 107 -10.25 9.23 -0.98
CA VAL A 107 -8.96 9.11 -1.69
C VAL A 107 -8.54 7.64 -1.75
N ASN A 108 -8.61 6.96 -0.62
CA ASN A 108 -8.15 5.57 -0.51
C ASN A 108 -9.06 4.62 -1.32
N ARG A 109 -10.39 4.82 -1.35
CA ARG A 109 -11.28 4.08 -2.25
C ARG A 109 -10.93 4.31 -3.72
N ALA A 110 -10.68 5.56 -4.13
CA ALA A 110 -10.29 5.87 -5.49
C ALA A 110 -8.97 5.18 -5.88
N VAL A 111 -7.97 5.18 -5.01
CA VAL A 111 -6.70 4.48 -5.23
C VAL A 111 -6.89 2.96 -5.30
N MET A 112 -7.63 2.39 -4.34
CA MET A 112 -7.86 0.94 -4.25
C MET A 112 -8.67 0.40 -5.42
N GLY A 113 -9.58 1.19 -6.01
CA GLY A 113 -10.36 0.82 -7.19
C GLY A 113 -9.49 0.52 -8.42
N TRP A 114 -8.32 1.14 -8.53
CA TRP A 114 -7.38 0.87 -9.64
C TRP A 114 -6.55 -0.39 -9.47
N LEU A 115 -6.47 -0.98 -8.28
CA LEU A 115 -5.68 -2.19 -8.03
C LEU A 115 -6.27 -3.47 -8.68
N GLY A 116 -7.46 -3.38 -9.27
CA GLY A 116 -8.00 -4.42 -10.16
C GLY A 116 -7.44 -4.37 -11.58
N THR A 117 -6.71 -3.29 -11.95
CA THR A 117 -6.07 -3.15 -13.27
C THR A 117 -4.60 -3.59 -13.22
N PRO A 118 -4.01 -4.04 -14.34
CA PRO A 118 -2.59 -4.37 -14.38
C PRO A 118 -1.72 -3.17 -13.98
N GLY A 119 -0.81 -3.39 -13.01
CA GLY A 119 0.20 -2.40 -12.63
C GLY A 119 1.44 -2.44 -13.53
N PRO A 120 2.34 -1.45 -13.40
CA PRO A 120 3.56 -1.39 -14.20
C PRO A 120 4.53 -2.54 -13.91
N THR A 121 4.49 -3.07 -12.68
CA THR A 121 5.32 -4.21 -12.25
C THR A 121 4.42 -5.34 -11.76
N HIS A 122 4.53 -6.51 -12.39
CA HIS A 122 3.72 -7.65 -12.02
C HIS A 122 4.04 -8.13 -10.59
N GLY A 123 3.01 -8.30 -9.76
CA GLY A 123 3.13 -8.85 -8.41
C GLY A 123 3.67 -7.87 -7.34
N GLU A 124 4.00 -6.65 -7.70
CA GLU A 124 4.60 -5.67 -6.77
C GLU A 124 3.72 -5.38 -5.55
N VAL A 125 2.44 -5.08 -5.76
CA VAL A 125 1.49 -4.80 -4.66
C VAL A 125 1.33 -6.00 -3.74
N LEU A 126 1.26 -7.22 -4.30
CA LEU A 126 1.20 -8.45 -3.51
C LEU A 126 2.47 -8.64 -2.68
N ALA A 127 3.63 -8.43 -3.29
CA ALA A 127 4.92 -8.56 -2.60
C ALA A 127 5.04 -7.56 -1.44
N GLN A 128 4.71 -6.29 -1.66
CA GLN A 128 4.73 -5.24 -0.63
C GLN A 128 3.74 -5.52 0.50
N SER A 129 2.51 -5.93 0.16
CA SER A 129 1.50 -6.30 1.16
C SER A 129 1.95 -7.52 1.96
N THR A 130 2.46 -8.57 1.30
CA THR A 130 2.99 -9.76 1.99
C THR A 130 4.15 -9.42 2.92
N ALA A 131 5.02 -8.48 2.55
CA ALA A 131 6.13 -8.03 3.39
C ALA A 131 5.65 -7.39 4.71
N LEU A 132 4.59 -6.57 4.67
CA LEU A 132 3.97 -6.02 5.89
C LEU A 132 3.48 -7.14 6.82
N TRP A 133 2.77 -8.13 6.29
CA TRP A 133 2.28 -9.25 7.10
C TRP A 133 3.40 -10.13 7.62
N THR A 134 4.46 -10.34 6.84
CA THR A 134 5.67 -11.05 7.28
C THR A 134 6.32 -10.32 8.45
N LEU A 135 6.41 -8.99 8.39
CA LEU A 135 6.93 -8.18 9.49
C LEU A 135 6.06 -8.32 10.76
N ALA A 136 4.73 -8.30 10.62
CA ALA A 136 3.80 -8.45 11.73
C ALA A 136 3.88 -9.84 12.37
N ILE A 137 3.94 -10.90 11.58
CA ILE A 137 4.04 -12.28 12.04
C ILE A 137 5.38 -12.50 12.78
N GLY A 138 6.49 -11.95 12.26
CA GLY A 138 7.82 -12.18 12.80
C GLY A 138 8.21 -13.67 12.79
N ALA A 139 8.67 -14.21 13.93
CA ALA A 139 8.98 -15.62 14.06
C ALA A 139 7.76 -16.50 14.43
N GLY A 140 6.55 -15.90 14.52
CA GLY A 140 5.28 -16.61 14.77
C GLY A 140 5.06 -16.97 16.23
N GLU A 141 5.60 -16.19 17.17
CA GLU A 141 5.47 -16.41 18.61
C GLU A 141 3.97 -16.41 19.00
N GLY A 142 3.53 -17.48 19.62
CA GLY A 142 2.13 -17.70 20.02
C GLY A 142 1.23 -18.34 18.94
N LEU A 143 1.58 -18.25 17.65
CA LEU A 143 0.76 -18.79 16.54
C LEU A 143 1.12 -20.23 16.16
N VAL A 144 2.38 -20.61 16.28
CA VAL A 144 2.86 -21.93 15.84
C VAL A 144 3.56 -22.68 16.94
N LYS A 145 3.36 -23.99 16.99
CA LYS A 145 4.15 -24.87 17.84
C LYS A 145 5.59 -24.94 17.32
N ARG A 146 6.52 -25.17 18.24
CA ARG A 146 7.94 -25.29 17.90
C ARG A 146 8.14 -26.29 16.76
N GLY A 147 8.78 -25.87 15.65
CA GLY A 147 9.02 -26.69 14.47
C GLY A 147 8.01 -26.56 13.32
N GLN A 148 6.94 -25.76 13.48
CA GLN A 148 5.92 -25.56 12.43
C GLN A 148 6.07 -24.25 11.65
N ASN A 149 7.25 -23.64 11.65
CA ASN A 149 7.48 -22.31 11.04
C ASN A 149 7.33 -22.31 9.51
N GLN A 150 7.26 -23.48 8.84
CA GLN A 150 7.09 -23.57 7.39
C GLN A 150 5.76 -22.99 6.88
N ALA A 151 4.74 -22.87 7.74
CA ALA A 151 3.44 -22.30 7.40
C ALA A 151 3.44 -20.75 7.38
N LEU A 152 4.40 -20.09 8.04
CA LEU A 152 4.39 -18.62 8.22
C LEU A 152 4.43 -17.83 6.91
N PRO A 153 5.23 -18.20 5.89
CA PRO A 153 5.20 -17.48 4.60
C PRO A 153 3.87 -17.62 3.88
N ALA A 154 3.20 -18.77 4.01
CA ALA A 154 1.86 -18.97 3.47
C ALA A 154 0.82 -18.13 4.22
N LEU A 155 0.91 -18.05 5.56
CA LEU A 155 0.04 -17.22 6.38
C LEU A 155 0.16 -15.75 6.00
N ALA A 156 1.38 -15.21 5.84
CA ALA A 156 1.60 -13.83 5.42
C ALA A 156 0.92 -13.51 4.08
N ARG A 157 1.02 -14.43 3.13
CA ARG A 157 0.37 -14.29 1.82
C ARG A 157 -1.15 -14.40 1.90
N HIS A 158 -1.68 -15.30 2.73
CA HIS A 158 -3.12 -15.44 2.93
C HIS A 158 -3.71 -14.22 3.64
N LEU A 159 -3.00 -13.63 4.60
CA LEU A 159 -3.39 -12.35 5.21
C LEU A 159 -3.43 -11.23 4.16
N ALA A 160 -2.45 -11.17 3.24
CA ALA A 160 -2.48 -10.21 2.14
C ALA A 160 -3.69 -10.39 1.22
N PHE A 161 -4.06 -11.64 0.88
CA PHE A 161 -5.24 -11.94 0.07
C PHE A 161 -6.54 -11.63 0.82
N GLY A 162 -6.68 -12.08 2.06
CA GLY A 162 -7.88 -11.86 2.87
C GLY A 162 -8.12 -10.37 3.11
N PHE A 163 -7.08 -9.65 3.53
CA PHE A 163 -7.19 -8.22 3.76
C PHE A 163 -7.53 -7.45 2.48
N ARG A 164 -6.92 -7.83 1.34
CA ARG A 164 -7.30 -7.28 0.03
C ARG A 164 -8.76 -7.55 -0.30
N GLY A 165 -9.28 -8.73 0.03
CA GLY A 165 -10.69 -9.08 -0.13
C GLY A 165 -11.61 -8.15 0.66
N VAL A 166 -11.34 -7.94 1.95
CA VAL A 166 -12.09 -6.99 2.80
C VAL A 166 -12.06 -5.58 2.21
N LEU A 167 -10.87 -5.09 1.84
CA LEU A 167 -10.74 -3.78 1.21
C LEU A 167 -11.47 -3.68 -0.14
N SER A 168 -11.62 -4.78 -0.88
CA SER A 168 -12.36 -4.78 -2.16
C SER A 168 -13.84 -4.49 -1.95
N PHE A 169 -14.50 -5.14 -0.96
CA PHE A 169 -15.88 -4.87 -0.60
C PHE A 169 -16.06 -3.43 -0.04
N TRP A 170 -15.12 -2.98 0.79
CA TRP A 170 -15.13 -1.60 1.28
C TRP A 170 -14.99 -0.58 0.12
N THR A 171 -14.10 -0.83 -0.84
CA THR A 171 -13.89 0.01 -2.03
C THR A 171 -15.14 0.09 -2.90
N ALA A 172 -15.85 -1.04 -3.06
CA ALA A 172 -17.10 -1.13 -3.80
C ALA A 172 -18.29 -0.45 -3.10
N GLY A 173 -18.14 -0.06 -1.83
CA GLY A 173 -19.22 0.52 -1.01
C GLY A 173 -20.18 -0.52 -0.42
N GLU A 174 -19.87 -1.82 -0.57
CA GLU A 174 -20.66 -2.91 0.03
C GLU A 174 -20.37 -3.06 1.53
N LEU A 175 -19.20 -2.61 1.98
CA LEU A 175 -18.81 -2.55 3.38
C LEU A 175 -18.66 -1.08 3.81
N PRO A 176 -19.43 -0.59 4.81
CA PRO A 176 -19.33 0.78 5.29
C PRO A 176 -18.05 1.02 6.12
N ASP A 177 -17.70 2.29 6.34
CA ASP A 177 -16.46 2.69 7.03
C ASP A 177 -16.39 2.14 8.47
N ASP A 178 -17.48 2.17 9.19
CA ASP A 178 -17.58 1.71 10.59
C ASP A 178 -17.46 0.18 10.74
N ALA A 179 -17.75 -0.59 9.69
CA ALA A 179 -17.63 -2.04 9.70
C ALA A 179 -16.23 -2.53 9.24
N LEU A 180 -15.39 -1.66 8.66
CA LEU A 180 -14.12 -2.07 8.07
C LEU A 180 -13.19 -2.72 9.12
N ALA A 181 -13.07 -2.11 10.30
CA ALA A 181 -12.18 -2.60 11.36
C ALA A 181 -12.59 -3.99 11.86
N ALA A 182 -13.88 -4.19 12.15
CA ALA A 182 -14.39 -5.47 12.64
C ALA A 182 -14.15 -6.59 11.61
N ASN A 183 -14.55 -6.38 10.35
CA ASN A 183 -14.38 -7.39 9.30
C ASN A 183 -12.91 -7.70 9.01
N ALA A 184 -12.02 -6.72 9.08
CA ALA A 184 -10.59 -6.93 8.90
C ALA A 184 -9.98 -7.75 10.06
N CYS A 185 -10.40 -7.50 11.31
CA CYS A 185 -9.99 -8.27 12.47
C CYS A 185 -10.54 -9.72 12.41
N ASP A 186 -11.80 -9.90 12.05
CA ASP A 186 -12.43 -11.22 11.93
C ASP A 186 -11.72 -12.06 10.86
N MET A 187 -11.41 -11.46 9.72
CA MET A 187 -10.62 -12.12 8.67
C MET A 187 -9.25 -12.56 9.20
N ALA A 188 -8.54 -11.70 9.92
CA ALA A 188 -7.22 -12.03 10.44
C ALA A 188 -7.30 -13.15 11.49
N ASN A 189 -8.26 -13.10 12.42
CA ASN A 189 -8.49 -14.13 13.43
C ASN A 189 -8.85 -15.49 12.80
N ALA A 190 -9.62 -15.49 11.70
CA ALA A 190 -9.98 -16.73 11.01
C ALA A 190 -8.81 -17.41 10.29
N LEU A 191 -7.72 -16.69 10.01
CA LEU A 191 -6.53 -17.22 9.35
C LEU A 191 -5.44 -17.66 10.33
N MET A 192 -5.45 -17.13 11.55
CA MET A 192 -4.47 -17.45 12.61
C MET A 192 -4.90 -18.67 13.43
#